data_8e9b7f2c58c5a0c299d5609e56f21811
#
_entry.id   8e9b7f2c58c5a0c299d5609e56f21811
#
_cell.length_a   1.000
_cell.length_b   1.000
_cell.length_c   1.000
_cell.angle_alpha   90.00
_cell.angle_beta   90.00
_cell.angle_gamma   90.00
#
_symmetry.space_group_name_H-M   'P 1'
#
loop_
_entity.id
_entity.type
_entity.pdbx_description
1 polymer ?
#
loop_
_entity_poly.entity_id
_entity_poly.type
_entity_poly.pdbx_seq_one_letter_code
_entity_poly.pdbx_strand_id
1 'polypeptide(L)'
;MNIERQKPRDEAIEKIENFIIHNQLKPGDRLPSERSMCDMWDFNRSTLRSAIKQPILEGKIYNKNGSGTYVSGEKLVRNLQDADGFYQTVKRSGREITTRVVHMDFCETPKNIGRKMKLPLGHKLFRLVRVRSLDQVPVMISTAYLDAERFAGIEQLDFENSSLYSLLKDHYGVEVSGGHEKLSITYCDAQEAEYLEMQEGAPVIYQSGVTMDEQDVVFEYFKEITRSEYICFASELTRR
;
A
#
# COMPACT_ATOMS: atom_id res chain seq x y z
N MET A 1 -29.70 4.18 -37.04
CA MET A 1 -29.25 4.11 -35.61
C MET A 1 -28.29 2.94 -35.48
N ASN A 2 -26.99 3.19 -35.54
CA ASN A 2 -25.99 2.14 -35.27
C ASN A 2 -26.00 1.90 -33.77
N ILE A 3 -26.59 0.79 -33.34
CA ILE A 3 -26.40 0.26 -31.99
C ILE A 3 -24.98 -0.30 -32.01
N GLU A 4 -24.01 0.45 -31.49
CA GLU A 4 -22.67 -0.10 -31.22
C GLU A 4 -22.86 -1.32 -30.29
N ARG A 5 -22.55 -2.49 -30.82
CA ARG A 5 -22.59 -3.73 -30.08
C ARG A 5 -21.52 -3.64 -29.01
N GLN A 6 -21.94 -3.45 -27.76
CA GLN A 6 -21.05 -3.41 -26.60
C GLN A 6 -20.16 -4.67 -26.61
N LYS A 7 -18.86 -4.49 -26.31
CA LYS A 7 -17.95 -5.64 -26.29
C LYS A 7 -18.35 -6.58 -25.14
N PRO A 8 -18.35 -7.91 -25.33
CA PRO A 8 -18.76 -8.86 -24.28
C PRO A 8 -18.06 -8.66 -22.93
N ARG A 9 -16.82 -8.14 -22.95
CA ARG A 9 -16.08 -7.77 -21.75
C ARG A 9 -16.74 -6.60 -21.00
N ASP A 10 -17.14 -5.56 -21.71
CA ASP A 10 -17.71 -4.36 -21.10
C ASP A 10 -19.10 -4.65 -20.53
N GLU A 11 -19.87 -5.49 -21.24
CA GLU A 11 -21.14 -6.03 -20.72
C GLU A 11 -20.94 -6.83 -19.42
N ALA A 12 -19.89 -7.67 -19.35
CA ALA A 12 -19.58 -8.43 -18.14
C ALA A 12 -19.18 -7.52 -16.97
N ILE A 13 -18.46 -6.40 -17.23
CA ILE A 13 -18.13 -5.39 -16.20
C ILE A 13 -19.42 -4.79 -15.65
N GLU A 14 -20.32 -4.33 -16.52
CA GLU A 14 -21.61 -3.76 -16.10
C GLU A 14 -22.46 -4.75 -15.29
N LYS A 15 -22.47 -6.04 -15.66
CA LYS A 15 -23.18 -7.07 -14.91
C LYS A 15 -22.63 -7.23 -13.50
N ILE A 16 -21.29 -7.18 -13.33
CA ILE A 16 -20.66 -7.25 -12.01
C ILE A 16 -21.05 -6.03 -11.17
N GLU A 17 -20.94 -4.82 -11.73
CA GLU A 17 -21.28 -3.59 -11.02
C GLU A 17 -22.78 -3.53 -10.65
N ASN A 18 -23.65 -3.88 -11.58
CA ASN A 18 -25.08 -3.97 -11.33
C ASN A 18 -25.42 -5.01 -10.26
N PHE A 19 -24.73 -6.15 -10.23
CA PHE A 19 -24.92 -7.17 -9.21
C PHE A 19 -24.59 -6.64 -7.82
N ILE A 20 -23.47 -5.90 -7.69
CA ILE A 20 -23.07 -5.27 -6.42
C ILE A 20 -24.16 -4.29 -5.96
N ILE A 21 -24.63 -3.43 -6.85
CA ILE A 21 -25.63 -2.39 -6.53
C ILE A 21 -26.97 -3.01 -6.17
N HIS A 22 -27.51 -3.90 -7.01
CA HIS A 22 -28.84 -4.50 -6.81
C HIS A 22 -28.93 -5.37 -5.56
N ASN A 23 -27.85 -6.07 -5.22
CA ASN A 23 -27.80 -6.88 -4.01
C ASN A 23 -27.32 -6.09 -2.78
N GLN A 24 -27.07 -4.77 -2.93
CA GLN A 24 -26.62 -3.88 -1.85
C GLN A 24 -25.37 -4.43 -1.12
N LEU A 25 -24.46 -5.02 -1.90
CA LEU A 25 -23.26 -5.62 -1.33
C LEU A 25 -22.37 -4.53 -0.75
N LYS A 26 -21.88 -4.77 0.47
CA LYS A 26 -21.00 -3.87 1.22
C LYS A 26 -19.54 -4.27 1.04
N PRO A 27 -18.58 -3.37 1.35
CA PRO A 27 -17.19 -3.72 1.47
C PRO A 27 -16.98 -4.97 2.34
N GLY A 28 -16.23 -5.95 1.80
CA GLY A 28 -16.01 -7.24 2.45
C GLY A 28 -17.02 -8.33 2.06
N ASP A 29 -18.13 -7.99 1.40
CA ASP A 29 -19.09 -9.00 0.92
C ASP A 29 -18.51 -9.77 -0.27
N ARG A 30 -18.78 -11.06 -0.29
CA ARG A 30 -18.28 -11.96 -1.32
C ARG A 30 -19.17 -11.94 -2.56
N LEU A 31 -18.54 -11.78 -3.73
CA LEU A 31 -19.21 -12.00 -5.02
C LEU A 31 -19.41 -13.50 -5.29
N PRO A 32 -20.38 -13.87 -6.13
CA PRO A 32 -20.52 -15.24 -6.60
C PRO A 32 -19.21 -15.74 -7.25
N SER A 33 -19.00 -17.07 -7.24
CA SER A 33 -17.82 -17.65 -7.90
C SER A 33 -17.79 -17.33 -9.39
N GLU A 34 -16.58 -17.30 -10.01
CA GLU A 34 -16.44 -17.12 -11.46
C GLU A 34 -17.36 -18.09 -12.24
N ARG A 35 -17.46 -19.34 -11.78
CA ARG A 35 -18.35 -20.35 -12.40
C ARG A 35 -19.81 -19.92 -12.31
N SER A 36 -20.25 -19.53 -11.12
CA SER A 36 -21.62 -19.08 -10.90
C SER A 36 -21.96 -17.84 -11.72
N MET A 37 -21.04 -16.87 -11.83
CA MET A 37 -21.24 -15.68 -12.66
C MET A 37 -21.29 -16.01 -14.15
N CYS A 38 -20.47 -16.96 -14.63
CA CYS A 38 -20.58 -17.46 -16.00
C CYS A 38 -21.95 -18.08 -16.28
N ASP A 39 -22.41 -18.92 -15.36
CA ASP A 39 -23.70 -19.61 -15.49
C ASP A 39 -24.90 -18.64 -15.41
N MET A 40 -24.83 -17.60 -14.56
CA MET A 40 -25.89 -16.59 -14.40
C MET A 40 -26.01 -15.63 -15.58
N TRP A 41 -24.90 -15.28 -16.21
CA TRP A 41 -24.85 -14.19 -17.21
C TRP A 41 -24.48 -14.67 -18.61
N ASP A 42 -24.36 -15.97 -18.81
CA ASP A 42 -24.02 -16.62 -20.09
C ASP A 42 -22.69 -16.11 -20.71
N PHE A 43 -21.67 -15.93 -19.86
CA PHE A 43 -20.32 -15.59 -20.31
C PHE A 43 -19.39 -16.80 -20.27
N ASN A 44 -18.48 -16.87 -21.23
CA ASN A 44 -17.37 -17.80 -21.13
C ASN A 44 -16.35 -17.31 -20.05
N ARG A 45 -15.57 -18.25 -19.51
CA ARG A 45 -14.60 -17.97 -18.42
C ARG A 45 -13.55 -16.95 -18.81
N SER A 46 -13.09 -16.92 -20.08
CA SER A 46 -12.06 -16.00 -20.54
C SER A 46 -12.57 -14.56 -20.55
N THR A 47 -13.80 -14.35 -21.03
CA THR A 47 -14.46 -13.04 -21.02
C THR A 47 -14.66 -12.55 -19.59
N LEU A 48 -15.20 -13.38 -18.69
CA LEU A 48 -15.43 -12.98 -17.31
C LEU A 48 -14.12 -12.66 -16.57
N ARG A 49 -13.07 -13.48 -16.72
CA ARG A 49 -11.76 -13.20 -16.12
C ARG A 49 -11.12 -11.91 -16.66
N SER A 50 -11.29 -11.63 -17.95
CA SER A 50 -10.84 -10.37 -18.52
C SER A 50 -11.64 -9.18 -17.97
N ALA A 51 -12.95 -9.36 -17.75
CA ALA A 51 -13.81 -8.33 -17.19
C ALA A 51 -13.49 -8.03 -15.70
N ILE A 52 -13.28 -9.05 -14.89
CA ILE A 52 -12.96 -8.92 -13.44
C ILE A 52 -11.69 -8.07 -13.20
N LYS A 53 -10.71 -8.10 -14.12
CA LYS A 53 -9.46 -7.34 -13.98
C LYS A 53 -9.70 -5.83 -13.88
N GLN A 54 -10.67 -5.30 -14.61
CA GLN A 54 -10.93 -3.86 -14.63
C GLN A 54 -11.47 -3.34 -13.29
N PRO A 55 -12.55 -3.90 -12.71
CA PRO A 55 -13.01 -3.51 -11.39
C PRO A 55 -11.95 -3.71 -10.27
N ILE A 56 -11.04 -4.71 -10.42
CA ILE A 56 -9.92 -4.86 -9.49
C ILE A 56 -8.94 -3.67 -9.63
N LEU A 57 -8.55 -3.29 -10.86
CA LEU A 57 -7.68 -2.14 -11.08
C LEU A 57 -8.31 -0.84 -10.57
N GLU A 58 -9.62 -0.69 -10.75
CA GLU A 58 -10.38 0.45 -10.22
C GLU A 58 -10.57 0.39 -8.68
N GLY A 59 -10.24 -0.77 -8.07
CA GLY A 59 -10.38 -0.99 -6.63
C GLY A 59 -11.81 -1.12 -6.15
N LYS A 60 -12.75 -1.48 -7.05
CA LYS A 60 -14.15 -1.77 -6.72
C LYS A 60 -14.33 -3.16 -6.12
N ILE A 61 -13.49 -4.09 -6.51
CA ILE A 61 -13.45 -5.47 -6.00
C ILE A 61 -12.00 -5.92 -5.81
N TYR A 62 -11.78 -6.95 -5.01
CA TYR A 62 -10.47 -7.58 -4.83
C TYR A 62 -10.57 -9.10 -4.76
N ASN A 63 -9.48 -9.78 -5.10
CA ASN A 63 -9.37 -11.23 -4.97
C ASN A 63 -8.65 -11.59 -3.68
N LYS A 64 -9.21 -12.56 -2.95
CA LYS A 64 -8.54 -13.22 -1.82
C LYS A 64 -8.18 -14.64 -2.26
N ASN A 65 -6.86 -14.94 -2.29
CA ASN A 65 -6.34 -16.23 -2.76
C ASN A 65 -7.05 -17.42 -2.09
N GLY A 66 -7.52 -18.37 -2.91
CA GLY A 66 -8.23 -19.54 -2.44
C GLY A 66 -9.63 -19.29 -1.89
N SER A 67 -10.06 -18.03 -1.73
CA SER A 67 -11.33 -17.68 -1.09
C SER A 67 -12.36 -17.09 -2.06
N GLY A 68 -11.96 -16.29 -3.03
CA GLY A 68 -12.86 -15.71 -4.04
C GLY A 68 -12.67 -14.22 -4.26
N THR A 69 -13.69 -13.60 -4.89
CA THR A 69 -13.73 -12.17 -5.19
C THR A 69 -14.67 -11.46 -4.21
N TYR A 70 -14.27 -10.30 -3.72
CA TYR A 70 -14.99 -9.53 -2.70
C TYR A 70 -15.15 -8.08 -3.14
N VAL A 71 -16.18 -7.41 -2.65
CA VAL A 71 -16.39 -5.97 -2.84
C VAL A 71 -15.34 -5.21 -2.04
N SER A 72 -14.63 -4.29 -2.68
CA SER A 72 -13.65 -3.41 -2.02
C SER A 72 -14.36 -2.26 -1.30
N GLY A 73 -13.70 -1.75 -0.25
CA GLY A 73 -13.98 -0.41 0.24
C GLY A 73 -13.39 0.66 -0.68
N GLU A 74 -13.69 1.92 -0.42
CA GLU A 74 -13.00 3.02 -1.07
C GLU A 74 -11.50 2.91 -0.84
N LYS A 75 -10.70 3.16 -1.90
CA LYS A 75 -9.24 3.19 -1.75
C LYS A 75 -8.85 4.30 -0.78
N LEU A 76 -7.91 4.00 0.09
CA LEU A 76 -7.28 5.02 0.90
C LEU A 76 -6.47 5.95 -0.01
N VAL A 77 -6.81 7.23 -0.02
CA VAL A 77 -6.07 8.23 -0.79
C VAL A 77 -4.91 8.76 0.05
N ARG A 78 -3.68 8.56 -0.43
CA ARG A 78 -2.48 9.20 0.13
C ARG A 78 -2.12 10.42 -0.71
N ASN A 79 -2.12 11.59 -0.08
CA ASN A 79 -1.65 12.80 -0.73
C ASN A 79 -0.10 12.82 -0.70
N LEU A 80 0.53 12.90 -1.88
CA LEU A 80 1.98 12.96 -2.03
C LEU A 80 2.61 14.27 -1.50
N GLN A 81 1.79 15.28 -1.25
CA GLN A 81 2.23 16.56 -0.69
C GLN A 81 2.11 16.60 0.84
N ASP A 82 1.54 15.56 1.44
CA ASP A 82 1.33 15.49 2.88
C ASP A 82 2.48 14.71 3.54
N ALA A 83 3.23 15.38 4.41
CA ALA A 83 4.31 14.79 5.20
C ALA A 83 3.81 13.81 6.28
N ASP A 84 2.50 13.67 6.43
CA ASP A 84 1.92 12.72 7.37
C ASP A 84 2.23 11.27 6.96
N GLY A 85 2.69 10.50 7.92
CA GLY A 85 2.89 9.08 7.72
C GLY A 85 1.58 8.33 7.47
N PHE A 86 1.68 7.12 6.87
CA PHE A 86 0.55 6.25 6.57
C PHE A 86 -0.42 6.06 7.75
N TYR A 87 0.09 5.97 8.98
CA TYR A 87 -0.72 5.83 10.19
C TYR A 87 -1.72 6.97 10.36
N GLN A 88 -1.29 8.22 10.18
CA GLN A 88 -2.16 9.39 10.32
C GLN A 88 -3.19 9.47 9.20
N THR A 89 -2.79 9.13 7.97
CA THR A 89 -3.69 9.07 6.81
C THR A 89 -4.84 8.09 7.06
N VAL A 90 -4.54 6.88 7.54
CA VAL A 90 -5.56 5.87 7.86
C VAL A 90 -6.46 6.35 8.99
N LYS A 91 -5.89 6.89 10.05
CA LYS A 91 -6.66 7.37 11.21
C LYS A 91 -7.65 8.47 10.82
N ARG A 92 -7.27 9.39 9.91
CA ARG A 92 -8.16 10.43 9.37
C ARG A 92 -9.30 9.85 8.52
N SER A 93 -9.06 8.73 7.83
CA SER A 93 -10.11 8.07 7.04
C SER A 93 -11.14 7.32 7.88
N GLY A 94 -10.95 7.22 9.20
CA GLY A 94 -11.82 6.49 10.11
C GLY A 94 -11.72 4.96 9.99
N ARG A 95 -10.71 4.44 9.25
CA ARG A 95 -10.48 3.01 9.07
C ARG A 95 -9.53 2.47 10.14
N GLU A 96 -9.60 1.16 10.36
CA GLU A 96 -8.72 0.48 11.30
C GLU A 96 -7.34 0.21 10.67
N ILE A 97 -6.29 0.54 11.41
CA ILE A 97 -4.91 0.19 11.04
C ILE A 97 -4.32 -0.74 12.09
N THR A 98 -3.72 -1.83 11.64
CA THR A 98 -2.86 -2.67 12.46
C THR A 98 -1.46 -2.73 11.86
N THR A 99 -0.45 -2.81 12.71
CA THR A 99 0.95 -2.88 12.29
C THR A 99 1.59 -4.09 12.95
N ARG A 100 2.31 -4.90 12.19
CA ARG A 100 3.11 -6.01 12.68
C ARG A 100 4.56 -5.78 12.30
N VAL A 101 5.46 -5.80 13.29
CA VAL A 101 6.91 -5.78 13.05
C VAL A 101 7.35 -7.16 12.57
N VAL A 102 7.88 -7.25 11.35
CA VAL A 102 8.34 -8.52 10.78
C VAL A 102 9.87 -8.67 10.83
N HIS A 103 10.57 -7.54 10.93
CA HIS A 103 12.01 -7.54 11.09
C HIS A 103 12.49 -6.24 11.73
N MET A 104 13.45 -6.35 12.66
CA MET A 104 14.07 -5.21 13.33
C MET A 104 15.49 -5.58 13.68
N ASP A 105 16.47 -4.86 13.14
CA ASP A 105 17.89 -5.12 13.40
C ASP A 105 18.75 -3.87 13.17
N PHE A 106 20.02 -4.00 13.51
CA PHE A 106 21.05 -3.04 13.11
C PHE A 106 21.87 -3.60 11.94
N CYS A 107 22.11 -2.76 10.94
CA CYS A 107 22.91 -3.12 9.77
C CYS A 107 23.92 -2.03 9.42
N GLU A 108 24.95 -2.39 8.66
CA GLU A 108 25.87 -1.41 8.07
C GLU A 108 25.20 -0.69 6.90
N THR A 109 25.54 0.58 6.72
CA THR A 109 24.99 1.43 5.66
C THR A 109 25.43 0.94 4.29
N PRO A 110 24.49 0.43 3.43
CA PRO A 110 24.79 0.10 2.05
C PRO A 110 25.11 1.36 1.24
N LYS A 111 25.96 1.25 0.22
CA LYS A 111 26.43 2.37 -0.61
C LYS A 111 25.30 3.24 -1.19
N ASN A 112 24.22 2.63 -1.64
CA ASN A 112 23.07 3.31 -2.22
C ASN A 112 22.26 4.10 -1.17
N ILE A 113 22.16 3.61 0.05
CA ILE A 113 21.48 4.28 1.17
C ILE A 113 22.35 5.37 1.74
N GLY A 114 23.64 5.10 1.96
CA GLY A 114 24.60 6.10 2.47
C GLY A 114 24.65 7.37 1.65
N ARG A 115 24.62 7.24 0.31
CA ARG A 115 24.55 8.43 -0.57
C ARG A 115 23.28 9.26 -0.37
N LYS A 116 22.14 8.63 -0.14
CA LYS A 116 20.85 9.31 0.03
C LYS A 116 20.74 9.95 1.41
N MET A 117 21.23 9.27 2.43
CA MET A 117 21.22 9.76 3.81
C MET A 117 22.44 10.64 4.14
N LYS A 118 23.40 10.78 3.21
CA LYS A 118 24.68 11.49 3.43
C LYS A 118 25.49 10.91 4.59
N LEU A 119 25.41 9.60 4.79
CA LEU A 119 26.13 8.87 5.82
C LEU A 119 27.35 8.13 5.24
N PRO A 120 28.44 7.97 6.00
CA PRO A 120 29.60 7.20 5.55
C PRO A 120 29.27 5.73 5.35
N LEU A 121 30.08 5.05 4.53
CA LEU A 121 29.97 3.58 4.37
C LEU A 121 30.29 2.91 5.71
N GLY A 122 29.55 1.86 6.04
CA GLY A 122 29.71 1.12 7.30
C GLY A 122 29.12 1.81 8.52
N HIS A 123 28.57 3.03 8.38
CA HIS A 123 27.83 3.66 9.46
C HIS A 123 26.66 2.79 9.90
N LYS A 124 26.37 2.72 11.18
CA LYS A 124 25.33 1.84 11.72
C LYS A 124 23.94 2.41 11.50
N LEU A 125 23.08 1.64 10.84
CA LEU A 125 21.66 1.96 10.66
C LEU A 125 20.79 1.03 11.50
N PHE A 126 19.70 1.56 12.01
CA PHE A 126 18.57 0.79 12.50
C PHE A 126 17.62 0.52 11.33
N ARG A 127 17.32 -0.75 11.06
CA ARG A 127 16.37 -1.17 10.02
C ARG A 127 15.11 -1.71 10.69
N LEU A 128 13.96 -1.18 10.27
CA LEU A 128 12.65 -1.57 10.75
C LEU A 128 11.75 -1.95 9.57
N VAL A 129 11.30 -3.21 9.52
CA VAL A 129 10.37 -3.71 8.51
C VAL A 129 9.03 -4.02 9.16
N ARG A 130 7.97 -3.44 8.63
CA ARG A 130 6.60 -3.59 9.13
C ARG A 130 5.64 -3.95 8.03
N VAL A 131 4.72 -4.86 8.33
CA VAL A 131 3.52 -5.10 7.53
C VAL A 131 2.38 -4.30 8.14
N ARG A 132 1.69 -3.52 7.31
CA ARG A 132 0.56 -2.70 7.73
C ARG A 132 -0.71 -3.20 7.08
N SER A 133 -1.72 -3.44 7.89
CA SER A 133 -3.02 -3.90 7.45
C SER A 133 -4.06 -2.80 7.62
N LEU A 134 -4.99 -2.76 6.68
CA LEU A 134 -6.13 -1.86 6.66
C LEU A 134 -7.39 -2.73 6.76
N ASP A 135 -8.18 -2.55 7.84
CA ASP A 135 -9.33 -3.41 8.13
C ASP A 135 -8.96 -4.91 8.08
N GLN A 136 -7.85 -5.26 8.73
CA GLN A 136 -7.25 -6.59 8.85
C GLN A 136 -6.68 -7.18 7.54
N VAL A 137 -6.67 -6.45 6.44
CA VAL A 137 -6.05 -6.88 5.18
C VAL A 137 -4.65 -6.28 5.05
N PRO A 138 -3.58 -7.10 4.86
CA PRO A 138 -2.24 -6.58 4.63
C PRO A 138 -2.20 -5.78 3.32
N VAL A 139 -1.83 -4.50 3.40
CA VAL A 139 -1.85 -3.58 2.24
C VAL A 139 -0.50 -2.97 1.92
N MET A 140 0.44 -3.01 2.89
CA MET A 140 1.73 -2.36 2.72
C MET A 140 2.83 -3.05 3.53
N ILE A 141 4.00 -3.18 2.91
CA ILE A 141 5.27 -3.46 3.61
C ILE A 141 6.06 -2.17 3.63
N SER A 142 6.41 -1.68 4.81
CA SER A 142 7.26 -0.49 4.95
C SER A 142 8.59 -0.85 5.59
N THR A 143 9.70 -0.42 4.97
CA THR A 143 11.05 -0.55 5.49
C THR A 143 11.62 0.84 5.74
N ALA A 144 11.97 1.14 6.99
CA ALA A 144 12.65 2.35 7.38
C ALA A 144 14.11 2.04 7.74
N TYR A 145 15.02 2.91 7.32
CA TYR A 145 16.42 2.92 7.72
C TYR A 145 16.72 4.25 8.40
N LEU A 146 17.13 4.20 9.65
CA LEU A 146 17.36 5.34 10.51
C LEU A 146 18.80 5.34 11.00
N ASP A 147 19.37 6.52 11.23
CA ASP A 147 20.71 6.65 11.80
C ASP A 147 20.71 6.14 13.25
N ALA A 148 21.40 5.03 13.51
CA ALA A 148 21.41 4.37 14.81
C ALA A 148 22.14 5.17 15.90
N GLU A 149 23.07 6.06 15.53
CA GLU A 149 23.77 6.95 16.48
C GLU A 149 22.87 8.10 16.90
N ARG A 150 22.12 8.67 15.93
CA ARG A 150 21.17 9.74 16.20
C ARG A 150 19.99 9.28 17.06
N PHE A 151 19.55 8.05 16.83
CA PHE A 151 18.37 7.47 17.50
C PHE A 151 18.77 6.34 18.44
N ALA A 152 19.72 6.58 19.33
CA ALA A 152 20.19 5.59 20.29
C ALA A 152 19.02 5.08 21.19
N GLY A 153 18.87 3.76 21.33
CA GLY A 153 17.79 3.13 22.10
C GLY A 153 16.48 2.95 21.34
N ILE A 154 16.44 3.28 20.04
CA ILE A 154 15.24 3.20 19.20
C ILE A 154 14.64 1.78 19.16
N GLU A 155 15.47 0.75 19.29
CA GLU A 155 15.06 -0.66 19.28
C GLU A 155 14.16 -1.05 20.46
N GLN A 156 14.03 -0.20 21.47
CA GLN A 156 13.20 -0.43 22.66
C GLN A 156 11.78 0.13 22.50
N LEU A 157 11.48 0.83 21.39
CA LEU A 157 10.21 1.49 21.18
C LEU A 157 9.16 0.53 20.59
N ASP A 158 7.88 0.80 20.90
CA ASP A 158 6.74 0.02 20.41
C ASP A 158 6.26 0.53 19.04
N PHE A 159 6.74 -0.11 17.99
CA PHE A 159 6.38 0.22 16.60
C PHE A 159 5.09 -0.44 16.09
N GLU A 160 4.48 -1.32 16.86
CA GLU A 160 3.22 -1.96 16.49
C GLU A 160 2.02 -1.09 16.85
N ASN A 161 2.06 -0.45 18.02
CA ASN A 161 0.96 0.35 18.53
C ASN A 161 1.13 1.86 18.29
N SER A 162 2.27 2.29 17.76
CA SER A 162 2.59 3.71 17.59
C SER A 162 3.11 4.05 16.18
N SER A 163 2.88 5.30 15.77
CA SER A 163 3.50 5.84 14.56
C SER A 163 5.01 6.02 14.76
N LEU A 164 5.83 5.62 13.76
CA LEU A 164 7.26 5.89 13.79
C LEU A 164 7.55 7.39 14.03
N TYR A 165 6.90 8.26 13.30
CA TYR A 165 7.15 9.71 13.41
C TYR A 165 6.67 10.29 14.75
N SER A 166 5.59 9.76 15.33
CA SER A 166 5.20 10.15 16.70
C SER A 166 6.26 9.74 17.72
N LEU A 167 6.78 8.50 17.61
CA LEU A 167 7.86 8.04 18.50
C LEU A 167 9.15 8.86 18.35
N LEU A 168 9.52 9.22 17.10
CA LEU A 168 10.70 10.06 16.86
C LEU A 168 10.51 11.47 17.43
N LYS A 169 9.32 12.03 17.32
CA LYS A 169 8.99 13.32 17.93
C LYS A 169 9.05 13.25 19.46
N ASP A 170 8.38 12.25 20.05
CA ASP A 170 8.21 12.18 21.49
C ASP A 170 9.52 11.83 22.24
N HIS A 171 10.38 10.98 21.65
CA HIS A 171 11.60 10.51 22.29
C HIS A 171 12.86 11.26 21.90
N TYR A 172 12.91 11.83 20.67
CA TYR A 172 14.12 12.47 20.12
C TYR A 172 13.90 13.93 19.67
N GLY A 173 12.65 14.43 19.75
CA GLY A 173 12.33 15.80 19.33
C GLY A 173 12.48 16.03 17.83
N VAL A 174 12.40 14.97 17.00
CA VAL A 174 12.56 15.06 15.54
C VAL A 174 11.19 15.04 14.88
N GLU A 175 10.89 16.12 14.16
CA GLU A 175 9.67 16.26 13.36
C GLU A 175 9.98 16.21 11.86
N VAL A 176 9.04 15.69 11.09
CA VAL A 176 9.12 15.68 9.63
C VAL A 176 8.83 17.09 9.10
N SER A 177 9.76 17.67 8.36
CA SER A 177 9.54 18.94 7.64
C SER A 177 9.32 18.74 6.15
N GLY A 178 9.84 17.64 5.58
CA GLY A 178 9.74 17.35 4.16
C GLY A 178 10.50 16.11 3.76
N GLY A 179 10.63 15.91 2.45
CA GLY A 179 11.34 14.77 1.90
C GLY A 179 11.30 14.73 0.38
N HIS A 180 11.90 13.69 -0.16
CA HIS A 180 11.86 13.39 -1.59
C HIS A 180 11.50 11.93 -1.76
N GLU A 181 10.54 11.65 -2.63
CA GLU A 181 10.10 10.30 -2.91
C GLU A 181 9.94 10.03 -4.40
N LYS A 182 9.99 8.77 -4.75
CA LYS A 182 9.74 8.27 -6.11
C LYS A 182 8.80 7.10 -6.04
N LEU A 183 7.82 7.10 -6.94
CA LEU A 183 6.89 6.00 -7.14
C LEU A 183 7.18 5.31 -8.46
N SER A 184 7.06 4.00 -8.46
CA SER A 184 7.12 3.16 -9.65
C SER A 184 6.25 1.93 -9.47
N ILE A 185 5.96 1.23 -10.55
CA ILE A 185 5.30 -0.08 -10.50
C ILE A 185 6.39 -1.14 -10.56
N THR A 186 6.28 -2.15 -9.72
CA THR A 186 7.12 -3.33 -9.73
C THR A 186 6.27 -4.58 -9.51
N TYR A 187 6.90 -5.74 -9.43
CA TYR A 187 6.23 -7.01 -9.16
C TYR A 187 6.73 -7.53 -7.81
N CYS A 188 5.82 -8.00 -6.95
CA CYS A 188 6.20 -8.53 -5.65
C CYS A 188 6.98 -9.84 -5.80
N ASP A 189 8.01 -10.00 -4.98
CA ASP A 189 8.73 -11.26 -4.84
C ASP A 189 7.98 -12.26 -3.94
N ALA A 190 8.53 -13.46 -3.78
CA ALA A 190 7.90 -14.53 -2.99
C ALA A 190 7.67 -14.13 -1.51
N GLN A 191 8.63 -13.43 -0.89
CA GLN A 191 8.52 -13.00 0.50
C GLN A 191 7.52 -11.85 0.67
N GLU A 192 7.53 -10.87 -0.23
CA GLU A 192 6.58 -9.77 -0.28
C GLU A 192 5.15 -10.28 -0.51
N ALA A 193 5.01 -11.27 -1.41
CA ALA A 193 3.73 -11.92 -1.70
C ALA A 193 3.15 -12.65 -0.47
N GLU A 194 4.00 -13.34 0.30
CA GLU A 194 3.61 -13.98 1.55
C GLU A 194 3.14 -12.93 2.58
N TYR A 195 3.90 -11.86 2.79
CA TYR A 195 3.54 -10.81 3.74
C TYR A 195 2.27 -10.05 3.37
N LEU A 196 2.01 -9.85 2.07
CA LEU A 196 0.84 -9.14 1.57
C LEU A 196 -0.34 -10.05 1.24
N GLU A 197 -0.22 -11.36 1.45
CA GLU A 197 -1.24 -12.36 1.09
C GLU A 197 -1.65 -12.24 -0.40
N MET A 198 -0.67 -12.07 -1.28
CA MET A 198 -0.83 -11.91 -2.72
C MET A 198 -0.25 -13.09 -3.49
N GLN A 199 -0.44 -13.08 -4.81
CA GLN A 199 0.28 -14.00 -5.70
C GLN A 199 1.66 -13.41 -6.00
N GLU A 200 2.72 -14.24 -5.98
CA GLU A 200 4.05 -13.85 -6.46
C GLU A 200 3.96 -13.32 -7.90
N GLY A 201 4.72 -12.27 -8.19
CA GLY A 201 4.69 -11.59 -9.49
C GLY A 201 3.47 -10.69 -9.71
N ALA A 202 2.60 -10.48 -8.72
CA ALA A 202 1.53 -9.49 -8.82
C ALA A 202 2.09 -8.06 -8.85
N PRO A 203 1.48 -7.14 -9.62
CA PRO A 203 1.94 -5.76 -9.69
C PRO A 203 1.65 -5.02 -8.37
N VAL A 204 2.65 -4.28 -7.90
CA VAL A 204 2.58 -3.47 -6.68
C VAL A 204 3.18 -2.09 -6.92
N ILE A 205 2.80 -1.12 -6.11
CA ILE A 205 3.43 0.20 -6.13
C ILE A 205 4.66 0.14 -5.23
N TYR A 206 5.82 0.43 -5.80
CA TYR A 206 7.07 0.64 -5.09
C TYR A 206 7.29 2.12 -4.87
N GLN A 207 7.43 2.53 -3.63
CA GLN A 207 7.77 3.89 -3.22
C GLN A 207 9.09 3.86 -2.47
N SER A 208 9.96 4.82 -2.72
CA SER A 208 11.19 4.98 -1.94
C SER A 208 11.58 6.44 -1.87
N GLY A 209 12.13 6.84 -0.74
CA GLY A 209 12.48 8.24 -0.52
C GLY A 209 13.36 8.47 0.69
N VAL A 210 13.54 9.74 0.98
CA VAL A 210 14.19 10.23 2.20
C VAL A 210 13.26 11.20 2.89
N THR A 211 13.30 11.19 4.22
CA THR A 211 12.57 12.11 5.09
C THR A 211 13.58 13.03 5.78
N MET A 212 13.25 14.32 5.88
CA MET A 212 14.08 15.37 6.46
C MET A 212 13.39 16.02 7.64
N ASP A 213 14.19 16.49 8.59
CA ASP A 213 13.75 17.28 9.73
C ASP A 213 13.72 18.80 9.41
N GLU A 214 13.36 19.61 10.41
CA GLU A 214 13.27 21.08 10.31
C GLU A 214 14.63 21.77 9.99
N GLN A 215 15.75 21.08 10.14
CA GLN A 215 17.08 21.54 9.79
C GLN A 215 17.55 21.03 8.41
N ASP A 216 16.64 20.47 7.60
CA ASP A 216 16.91 19.84 6.30
C ASP A 216 17.90 18.66 6.39
N VAL A 217 18.02 18.03 7.57
CA VAL A 217 18.87 16.85 7.75
C VAL A 217 18.06 15.59 7.44
N VAL A 218 18.58 14.78 6.51
CA VAL A 218 17.97 13.47 6.20
C VAL A 218 18.16 12.55 7.40
N PHE A 219 17.06 12.08 7.98
CA PHE A 219 17.09 11.17 9.12
C PHE A 219 16.57 9.77 8.81
N GLU A 220 15.81 9.63 7.73
CA GLU A 220 15.27 8.35 7.27
C GLU A 220 15.48 8.15 5.78
N TYR A 221 15.81 6.93 5.40
CA TYR A 221 15.57 6.40 4.05
C TYR A 221 14.51 5.32 4.15
N PHE A 222 13.48 5.41 3.34
CA PHE A 222 12.39 4.44 3.37
C PHE A 222 12.15 3.75 2.01
N LYS A 223 11.54 2.56 2.10
CA LYS A 223 10.96 1.83 0.97
C LYS A 223 9.59 1.33 1.40
N GLU A 224 8.63 1.39 0.48
CA GLU A 224 7.29 0.85 0.69
C GLU A 224 6.87 0.03 -0.53
N ILE A 225 6.28 -1.12 -0.28
CA ILE A 225 5.61 -1.98 -1.26
C ILE A 225 4.13 -1.94 -0.93
N THR A 226 3.31 -1.45 -1.85
CA THR A 226 1.91 -1.13 -1.58
C THR A 226 0.99 -1.80 -2.60
N ARG A 227 -0.09 -2.39 -2.10
CA ARG A 227 -1.15 -2.96 -2.93
C ARG A 227 -2.00 -1.86 -3.55
N SER A 228 -1.99 -1.78 -4.88
CA SER A 228 -2.71 -0.76 -5.64
C SER A 228 -4.24 -0.88 -5.58
N GLU A 229 -4.76 -2.04 -5.15
CA GLU A 229 -6.20 -2.27 -4.99
C GLU A 229 -6.79 -1.51 -3.79
N TYR A 230 -5.95 -1.21 -2.77
CA TYR A 230 -6.39 -0.60 -1.51
C TYR A 230 -5.95 0.85 -1.35
N ILE A 231 -4.87 1.25 -2.02
CA ILE A 231 -4.27 2.58 -1.85
C ILE A 231 -4.13 3.27 -3.21
N CYS A 232 -4.50 4.53 -3.24
CA CYS A 232 -4.32 5.44 -4.36
C CYS A 232 -3.44 6.61 -3.92
N PHE A 233 -2.48 7.00 -4.76
CA PHE A 233 -1.67 8.19 -4.55
C PHE A 233 -2.23 9.34 -5.37
N ALA A 234 -2.39 10.50 -4.74
CA ALA A 234 -2.89 11.71 -5.37
C ALA A 234 -2.01 12.90 -5.02
N SER A 235 -2.00 13.91 -5.87
CA SER A 235 -1.42 15.22 -5.59
C SER A 235 -2.30 16.31 -6.22
N GLU A 236 -2.40 17.45 -5.59
CA GLU A 236 -3.09 18.61 -6.15
C GLU A 236 -2.09 19.46 -6.94
N LEU A 237 -2.48 19.82 -8.17
CA LEU A 237 -1.69 20.74 -8.99
C LEU A 237 -2.23 22.15 -8.79
N THR A 238 -1.44 22.99 -8.11
CA THR A 238 -1.72 24.43 -8.03
C THR A 238 -0.80 25.19 -8.98
N ARG A 239 -1.34 26.09 -9.78
CA ARG A 239 -0.55 27.01 -10.63
C ARG A 239 0.12 28.02 -9.70
N ARG A 240 1.46 28.04 -9.67
CA ARG A 240 2.25 29.10 -9.02
C ARG A 240 2.29 30.33 -9.88
#